data_fcdf9871b83033cfbed449d0ba9f97d2
#
_entry.id   fcdf9871b83033cfbed449d0ba9f97d2
#
_cell.length_a   1.000
_cell.length_b   1.000
_cell.length_c   1.000
_cell.angle_alpha   90.00
_cell.angle_beta   90.00
_cell.angle_gamma   90.00
#
_symmetry.space_group_name_H-M   'P 1'
#
loop_
_entity.id
_entity.type
_entity.pdbx_description
1 polymer ?
#
loop_
_entity_poly.entity_id
_entity_poly.type
_entity_poly.pdbx_seq_one_letter_code
_entity_poly.pdbx_strand_id
1 'polypeptide(L)'
;MIKKLLCLCIAVFALAVCGCGSDKSNASPNTAQAYAVITDDTGKTVTLDKKPQRVVVLSSSLMNFAADVGGELAGRPTIKSDDAKVPDSYQSVPEVGPVFNVSAEAVIALKPDLIIASKSQHEALVPLFEQNGIKVVVLTSKTYDDVKRNMTIFGQIFDKKEIAEKHIEDMDKKIEDIRHKFPGNHKKIAIIHATPSQVSVEMKNSIAGSCADILGLDNVAADGQVTSSDAQVPYSMEKLAQDNPDIIFITTMGKKEKVEQKMKTEFQNSPAWSVLEAVKNGRVYVLPENLFLLNPGLNYPESVEYMGRAVYGELH
;
A
#
# COMPACT_ATOMS: atom_id res chain seq x y z
N MET A 1 57.87 -24.53 -37.32
CA MET A 1 58.06 -25.24 -38.58
C MET A 1 56.73 -25.21 -39.32
N ILE A 2 56.71 -24.45 -40.37
CA ILE A 2 56.43 -24.85 -41.77
C ILE A 2 54.93 -24.95 -42.05
N LYS A 3 54.34 -23.91 -42.63
CA LYS A 3 54.10 -23.63 -44.09
C LYS A 3 52.89 -24.40 -44.62
N LYS A 4 51.98 -23.87 -45.28
CA LYS A 4 51.75 -23.06 -46.49
C LYS A 4 50.33 -23.41 -46.94
N LEU A 5 49.50 -22.57 -47.33
CA LEU A 5 49.35 -21.75 -48.56
C LEU A 5 48.39 -22.38 -49.62
N LEU A 6 47.45 -21.58 -50.06
CA LEU A 6 46.98 -21.43 -51.48
C LEU A 6 45.76 -22.28 -51.87
N CYS A 7 44.75 -21.88 -52.54
CA CYS A 7 44.37 -21.01 -53.64
C CYS A 7 42.86 -21.14 -53.80
N LEU A 8 42.10 -20.14 -53.96
CA LEU A 8 41.63 -19.45 -55.20
C LEU A 8 40.99 -20.35 -56.26
N CYS A 9 39.68 -20.28 -56.45
CA CYS A 9 39.09 -20.22 -57.79
C CYS A 9 37.67 -19.67 -57.80
N ILE A 10 37.49 -18.68 -58.60
CA ILE A 10 36.31 -17.94 -59.02
C ILE A 10 35.47 -18.80 -59.94
N ALA A 11 34.16 -18.84 -59.86
CA ALA A 11 33.27 -19.07 -60.99
C ALA A 11 31.94 -18.30 -60.74
N VAL A 12 31.76 -17.28 -61.55
CA VAL A 12 30.52 -16.56 -61.82
C VAL A 12 29.60 -17.41 -62.60
N PHE A 13 28.36 -17.60 -62.20
CA PHE A 13 27.28 -17.99 -63.10
C PHE A 13 26.03 -17.24 -62.81
N ALA A 14 25.74 -16.27 -63.63
CA ALA A 14 24.47 -15.54 -63.66
C ALA A 14 23.43 -16.40 -64.39
N LEU A 15 22.30 -16.63 -63.75
CA LEU A 15 21.07 -17.04 -64.42
C LEU A 15 19.89 -16.32 -63.85
N ALA A 16 19.38 -15.39 -64.65
CA ALA A 16 18.11 -14.74 -64.46
C ALA A 16 16.98 -15.75 -64.69
N VAL A 17 16.09 -15.89 -63.70
CA VAL A 17 14.76 -16.46 -63.90
C VAL A 17 13.75 -15.51 -63.32
N CYS A 18 12.99 -14.85 -64.20
CA CYS A 18 11.73 -14.20 -63.88
C CYS A 18 10.75 -15.25 -63.35
N GLY A 19 10.26 -15.05 -62.13
CA GLY A 19 9.16 -15.77 -61.55
C GLY A 19 8.22 -14.78 -60.89
N CYS A 20 7.14 -14.43 -61.55
CA CYS A 20 5.97 -13.78 -60.94
C CYS A 20 5.41 -14.65 -59.83
N GLY A 21 5.03 -14.06 -58.73
CA GLY A 21 4.10 -14.75 -57.90
C GLY A 21 4.13 -14.35 -56.41
N SER A 22 3.12 -13.67 -56.03
CA SER A 22 2.54 -13.58 -54.68
C SER A 22 3.24 -12.66 -53.68
N ASP A 23 2.76 -11.45 -53.62
CA ASP A 23 2.78 -10.60 -52.43
C ASP A 23 2.24 -11.38 -51.23
N LYS A 24 3.10 -12.07 -50.53
CA LYS A 24 2.84 -12.34 -49.10
C LYS A 24 3.17 -11.08 -48.35
N SER A 25 2.16 -10.27 -48.15
CA SER A 25 2.16 -9.26 -47.09
C SER A 25 2.55 -9.98 -45.78
N ASN A 26 3.81 -9.83 -45.39
CA ASN A 26 4.22 -10.02 -44.00
C ASN A 26 3.49 -8.95 -43.17
N ALA A 27 2.23 -9.22 -42.83
CA ALA A 27 1.61 -8.61 -41.71
C ALA A 27 2.40 -9.07 -40.47
N SER A 28 3.33 -8.25 -40.03
CA SER A 28 3.84 -8.34 -38.65
C SER A 28 2.60 -8.41 -37.77
N PRO A 29 2.53 -9.34 -36.82
CA PRO A 29 1.44 -9.32 -35.88
C PRO A 29 1.47 -7.92 -35.20
N ASN A 30 0.45 -7.15 -35.48
CA ASN A 30 0.20 -5.89 -34.76
C ASN A 30 -0.07 -6.32 -33.32
N THR A 31 0.98 -6.44 -32.50
CA THR A 31 0.88 -6.60 -31.06
C THR A 31 0.27 -5.29 -30.59
N ALA A 32 -1.06 -5.27 -30.51
CA ALA A 32 -1.78 -4.16 -29.88
C ALA A 32 -1.13 -3.94 -28.51
N GLN A 33 -0.48 -2.80 -28.35
CA GLN A 33 0.18 -2.45 -27.11
C GLN A 33 -0.88 -2.41 -26.00
N ALA A 34 -0.67 -3.18 -24.92
CA ALA A 34 -1.59 -3.18 -23.81
C ALA A 34 -1.79 -1.75 -23.27
N TYR A 35 -3.00 -1.42 -22.89
CA TYR A 35 -3.33 -0.12 -22.27
C TYR A 35 -2.55 0.09 -20.99
N ALA A 36 -2.52 -0.92 -20.10
CA ALA A 36 -1.70 -0.93 -18.89
C ALA A 36 -1.29 -2.37 -18.53
N VAL A 37 -0.12 -2.49 -17.91
CA VAL A 37 0.40 -3.73 -17.32
C VAL A 37 0.73 -3.43 -15.87
N ILE A 38 0.07 -4.09 -14.93
CA ILE A 38 0.16 -3.83 -13.50
C ILE A 38 0.64 -5.12 -12.82
N THR A 39 1.76 -5.05 -12.12
CA THR A 39 2.14 -6.11 -11.18
C THR A 39 1.58 -5.76 -9.81
N ASP A 40 0.69 -6.60 -9.31
CA ASP A 40 -0.01 -6.39 -8.05
C ASP A 40 0.78 -6.93 -6.83
N ASP A 41 0.26 -6.74 -5.63
CA ASP A 41 0.95 -7.13 -4.40
C ASP A 41 0.87 -8.62 -4.07
N THR A 42 0.21 -9.42 -4.90
CA THR A 42 0.33 -10.89 -4.90
C THR A 42 1.48 -11.38 -5.79
N GLY A 43 2.11 -10.47 -6.54
CA GLY A 43 3.12 -10.77 -7.54
C GLY A 43 2.53 -11.14 -8.90
N LYS A 44 1.21 -11.04 -9.08
CA LYS A 44 0.52 -11.33 -10.33
C LYS A 44 0.59 -10.13 -11.28
N THR A 45 0.85 -10.39 -12.56
CA THR A 45 0.77 -9.36 -13.59
C THR A 45 -0.62 -9.36 -14.22
N VAL A 46 -1.33 -8.23 -14.11
CA VAL A 46 -2.64 -7.99 -14.70
C VAL A 46 -2.47 -7.08 -15.91
N THR A 47 -2.81 -7.61 -17.10
CA THR A 47 -2.77 -6.85 -18.35
C THR A 47 -4.16 -6.32 -18.68
N LEU A 48 -4.25 -5.01 -18.87
CA LEU A 48 -5.46 -4.31 -19.32
C LEU A 48 -5.27 -3.98 -20.79
N ASP A 49 -6.09 -4.59 -21.66
CA ASP A 49 -5.98 -4.40 -23.12
C ASP A 49 -6.58 -3.06 -23.57
N LYS A 50 -7.49 -2.51 -22.75
CA LYS A 50 -8.16 -1.22 -22.94
C LYS A 50 -8.42 -0.56 -21.59
N LYS A 51 -8.69 0.75 -21.61
CA LYS A 51 -9.10 1.50 -20.41
C LYS A 51 -10.35 0.86 -19.80
N PRO A 52 -10.31 0.50 -18.50
CA PRO A 52 -11.49 -0.01 -17.80
C PRO A 52 -12.63 1.01 -17.80
N GLN A 53 -13.85 0.51 -17.99
CA GLN A 53 -15.05 1.34 -18.03
C GLN A 53 -15.91 1.17 -16.78
N ARG A 54 -15.77 0.04 -16.08
CA ARG A 54 -16.58 -0.32 -14.92
C ARG A 54 -15.70 -0.83 -13.78
N VAL A 55 -15.07 0.12 -13.10
CA VAL A 55 -14.16 -0.19 -11.98
C VAL A 55 -14.94 -0.28 -10.69
N VAL A 56 -14.77 -1.38 -9.96
CA VAL A 56 -15.26 -1.55 -8.58
C VAL A 56 -14.09 -1.56 -7.62
N VAL A 57 -14.15 -0.75 -6.57
CA VAL A 57 -13.14 -0.74 -5.49
C VAL A 57 -13.75 -1.31 -4.23
N LEU A 58 -13.04 -2.24 -3.57
CA LEU A 58 -13.55 -2.96 -2.40
C LEU A 58 -13.09 -2.40 -1.05
N SER A 59 -12.14 -1.47 -1.04
CA SER A 59 -11.53 -0.90 0.17
C SER A 59 -11.70 0.62 0.21
N SER A 60 -12.01 1.17 1.39
CA SER A 60 -12.13 2.63 1.59
C SER A 60 -10.83 3.36 1.32
N SER A 61 -9.70 2.85 1.79
CA SER A 61 -8.39 3.46 1.54
C SER A 61 -8.06 3.50 0.04
N LEU A 62 -8.36 2.41 -0.69
CA LEU A 62 -8.12 2.36 -2.14
C LEU A 62 -9.12 3.22 -2.94
N MET A 63 -10.34 3.42 -2.42
CA MET A 63 -11.34 4.29 -3.02
C MET A 63 -10.87 5.77 -3.04
N ASN A 64 -10.15 6.20 -2.02
CA ASN A 64 -9.62 7.56 -1.97
C ASN A 64 -8.64 7.84 -3.10
N PHE A 65 -7.75 6.90 -3.45
CA PHE A 65 -6.85 7.07 -4.61
C PHE A 65 -7.61 7.25 -5.93
N ALA A 66 -8.73 6.54 -6.11
CA ALA A 66 -9.57 6.74 -7.29
C ALA A 66 -10.18 8.16 -7.32
N ALA A 67 -10.63 8.68 -6.16
CA ALA A 67 -11.16 10.03 -6.05
C ALA A 67 -10.07 11.08 -6.31
N ASP A 68 -8.88 10.89 -5.74
CA ASP A 68 -7.75 11.81 -5.83
C ASP A 68 -7.29 12.02 -7.29
N VAL A 69 -7.37 10.97 -8.12
CA VAL A 69 -7.07 11.10 -9.56
C VAL A 69 -8.30 11.46 -10.40
N GLY A 70 -9.49 11.65 -9.80
CA GLY A 70 -10.73 11.93 -10.51
C GLY A 70 -11.23 10.75 -11.34
N GLY A 71 -11.02 9.51 -10.86
CA GLY A 71 -11.51 8.28 -11.48
C GLY A 71 -13.00 8.06 -11.25
N GLU A 72 -13.67 7.36 -12.15
CA GLU A 72 -15.09 6.99 -12.02
C GLU A 72 -15.23 5.56 -11.53
N LEU A 73 -16.15 5.32 -10.58
CA LEU A 73 -16.42 4.00 -10.04
C LEU A 73 -17.82 3.49 -10.39
N ALA A 74 -17.91 2.19 -10.69
CA ALA A 74 -19.17 1.47 -10.86
C ALA A 74 -19.70 0.87 -9.54
N GLY A 75 -18.84 0.73 -8.53
CA GLY A 75 -19.21 0.22 -7.20
C GLY A 75 -18.14 0.56 -6.15
N ARG A 76 -18.58 0.73 -4.91
CA ARG A 76 -17.76 1.09 -3.77
C ARG A 76 -18.11 0.30 -2.50
N PRO A 77 -17.23 0.24 -1.50
CA PRO A 77 -17.59 -0.35 -0.21
C PRO A 77 -18.62 0.52 0.53
N THR A 78 -19.41 -0.12 1.41
CA THR A 78 -20.24 0.57 2.39
C THR A 78 -19.35 1.11 3.52
N ILE A 79 -19.42 2.40 3.79
CA ILE A 79 -18.70 3.05 4.88
C ILE A 79 -19.72 3.50 5.92
N LYS A 80 -19.55 3.02 7.18
CA LYS A 80 -20.41 3.34 8.33
C LYS A 80 -19.62 3.96 9.49
N SER A 81 -18.34 4.24 9.30
CA SER A 81 -17.50 4.85 10.34
C SER A 81 -17.52 6.36 10.21
N ASP A 82 -17.57 7.05 11.35
CA ASP A 82 -17.43 8.51 11.40
C ASP A 82 -16.00 8.96 11.03
N ASP A 83 -15.02 8.04 11.12
CA ASP A 83 -13.60 8.30 10.82
C ASP A 83 -13.25 8.18 9.34
N ALA A 84 -14.14 7.61 8.52
CA ALA A 84 -13.94 7.46 7.08
C ALA A 84 -15.12 8.06 6.32
N LYS A 85 -14.84 9.06 5.48
CA LYS A 85 -15.86 9.72 4.66
C LYS A 85 -15.84 9.16 3.24
N VAL A 86 -17.05 8.98 2.67
CA VAL A 86 -17.19 8.74 1.24
C VAL A 86 -16.92 10.05 0.50
N PRO A 87 -15.99 10.08 -0.47
CA PRO A 87 -15.80 11.25 -1.33
C PRO A 87 -17.11 11.70 -1.98
N ASP A 88 -17.32 13.02 -2.11
CA ASP A 88 -18.56 13.58 -2.62
C ASP A 88 -18.93 13.05 -4.02
N SER A 89 -17.91 12.81 -4.85
CA SER A 89 -18.07 12.22 -6.19
C SER A 89 -18.64 10.79 -6.17
N TYR A 90 -18.57 10.10 -5.03
CA TYR A 90 -18.99 8.70 -4.93
C TYR A 90 -20.22 8.47 -4.04
N GLN A 91 -20.89 9.53 -3.57
CA GLN A 91 -22.08 9.42 -2.73
C GLN A 91 -23.19 8.59 -3.38
N SER A 92 -23.38 8.75 -4.72
CA SER A 92 -24.40 8.03 -5.51
C SER A 92 -23.93 6.71 -6.11
N VAL A 93 -22.65 6.32 -5.93
CA VAL A 93 -22.10 5.07 -6.45
C VAL A 93 -22.68 3.88 -5.69
N PRO A 94 -23.13 2.81 -6.36
CA PRO A 94 -23.68 1.61 -5.73
C PRO A 94 -22.75 0.99 -4.69
N GLU A 95 -23.31 0.59 -3.55
CA GLU A 95 -22.59 -0.08 -2.49
C GLU A 95 -22.55 -1.60 -2.71
N VAL A 96 -21.38 -2.21 -2.42
CA VAL A 96 -21.16 -3.66 -2.56
C VAL A 96 -20.96 -4.36 -1.21
N GLY A 97 -21.31 -3.70 -0.11
CA GLY A 97 -21.19 -4.21 1.26
C GLY A 97 -19.99 -3.63 2.03
N PRO A 98 -19.95 -3.86 3.34
CA PRO A 98 -18.86 -3.39 4.20
C PRO A 98 -17.52 -3.98 3.78
N VAL A 99 -16.41 -3.25 4.01
CA VAL A 99 -15.05 -3.65 3.63
C VAL A 99 -14.70 -5.06 4.09
N PHE A 100 -15.06 -5.45 5.31
CA PHE A 100 -14.78 -6.78 5.87
C PHE A 100 -15.80 -7.86 5.49
N ASN A 101 -16.88 -7.50 4.78
CA ASN A 101 -17.92 -8.42 4.36
C ASN A 101 -18.55 -7.96 3.05
N VAL A 102 -17.73 -7.92 2.01
CA VAL A 102 -18.14 -7.54 0.65
C VAL A 102 -19.07 -8.63 0.09
N SER A 103 -20.17 -8.21 -0.52
CA SER A 103 -21.05 -9.12 -1.26
C SER A 103 -20.49 -9.37 -2.66
N ALA A 104 -19.93 -10.54 -2.89
CA ALA A 104 -19.43 -10.93 -4.21
C ALA A 104 -20.55 -10.91 -5.27
N GLU A 105 -21.78 -11.28 -4.89
CA GLU A 105 -22.97 -11.23 -5.77
C GLU A 105 -23.26 -9.80 -6.20
N ALA A 106 -23.25 -8.83 -5.26
CA ALA A 106 -23.48 -7.42 -5.57
C ALA A 106 -22.38 -6.89 -6.50
N VAL A 107 -21.11 -7.27 -6.29
CA VAL A 107 -20.00 -6.90 -7.17
C VAL A 107 -20.21 -7.44 -8.58
N ILE A 108 -20.50 -8.74 -8.72
CA ILE A 108 -20.69 -9.40 -10.03
C ILE A 108 -21.90 -8.81 -10.76
N ALA A 109 -22.98 -8.48 -10.05
CA ALA A 109 -24.18 -7.88 -10.62
C ALA A 109 -23.91 -6.52 -11.28
N LEU A 110 -22.89 -5.79 -10.81
CA LEU A 110 -22.44 -4.54 -11.41
C LEU A 110 -21.67 -4.75 -12.73
N LYS A 111 -21.36 -5.99 -13.12
CA LYS A 111 -20.62 -6.36 -14.34
C LYS A 111 -19.32 -5.54 -14.50
N PRO A 112 -18.43 -5.52 -13.50
CA PRO A 112 -17.17 -4.79 -13.61
C PRO A 112 -16.26 -5.44 -14.64
N ASP A 113 -15.42 -4.61 -15.28
CA ASP A 113 -14.30 -5.08 -16.10
C ASP A 113 -12.97 -5.04 -15.33
N LEU A 114 -12.96 -4.35 -14.18
CA LEU A 114 -11.84 -4.34 -13.23
C LEU A 114 -12.35 -4.23 -11.79
N ILE A 115 -11.76 -5.05 -10.92
CA ILE A 115 -11.91 -4.93 -9.47
C ILE A 115 -10.56 -4.53 -8.87
N ILE A 116 -10.56 -3.58 -7.93
CA ILE A 116 -9.41 -3.21 -7.11
C ILE A 116 -9.69 -3.67 -5.68
N ALA A 117 -8.88 -4.61 -5.21
CA ALA A 117 -9.06 -5.34 -3.97
C ALA A 117 -7.90 -5.07 -2.99
N SER A 118 -8.19 -5.06 -1.68
CA SER A 118 -7.16 -5.02 -0.64
C SER A 118 -6.60 -6.42 -0.38
N LYS A 119 -5.28 -6.56 -0.35
CA LYS A 119 -4.61 -7.84 -0.08
C LYS A 119 -5.05 -8.45 1.24
N SER A 120 -5.05 -7.67 2.31
CA SER A 120 -5.35 -8.15 3.66
C SER A 120 -6.82 -8.56 3.89
N GLN A 121 -7.75 -8.10 3.02
CA GLN A 121 -9.18 -8.25 3.27
C GLN A 121 -9.91 -9.04 2.19
N HIS A 122 -9.42 -9.01 0.94
CA HIS A 122 -10.19 -9.50 -0.21
C HIS A 122 -9.45 -10.53 -1.06
N GLU A 123 -8.19 -10.89 -0.73
CA GLU A 123 -7.39 -11.85 -1.53
C GLU A 123 -8.13 -13.19 -1.70
N ALA A 124 -8.82 -13.65 -0.67
CA ALA A 124 -9.61 -14.88 -0.72
C ALA A 124 -10.79 -14.86 -1.71
N LEU A 125 -11.27 -13.66 -2.11
CA LEU A 125 -12.37 -13.50 -3.08
C LEU A 125 -11.86 -13.47 -4.53
N VAL A 126 -10.56 -13.29 -4.75
CA VAL A 126 -9.97 -13.14 -6.10
C VAL A 126 -10.33 -14.30 -7.03
N PRO A 127 -10.17 -15.59 -6.62
CA PRO A 127 -10.50 -16.72 -7.50
C PRO A 127 -11.96 -16.70 -7.98
N LEU A 128 -12.88 -16.28 -7.11
CA LEU A 128 -14.30 -16.18 -7.45
C LEU A 128 -14.57 -15.14 -8.54
N PHE A 129 -13.96 -13.97 -8.43
CA PHE A 129 -14.11 -12.92 -9.45
C PHE A 129 -13.47 -13.32 -10.79
N GLU A 130 -12.30 -13.95 -10.75
CA GLU A 130 -11.61 -14.42 -11.96
C GLU A 130 -12.36 -15.54 -12.68
N GLN A 131 -13.00 -16.45 -11.94
CA GLN A 131 -13.89 -17.47 -12.51
C GLN A 131 -15.10 -16.86 -13.24
N ASN A 132 -15.50 -15.64 -12.86
CA ASN A 132 -16.52 -14.86 -13.56
C ASN A 132 -15.95 -13.97 -14.68
N GLY A 133 -14.68 -14.16 -15.07
CA GLY A 133 -14.03 -13.42 -16.16
C GLY A 133 -13.66 -11.98 -15.83
N ILE A 134 -13.64 -11.60 -14.55
CA ILE A 134 -13.36 -10.25 -14.10
C ILE A 134 -11.87 -10.13 -13.76
N LYS A 135 -11.18 -9.10 -14.27
CA LYS A 135 -9.79 -8.81 -13.89
C LYS A 135 -9.75 -8.22 -12.48
N VAL A 136 -8.79 -8.67 -11.66
CA VAL A 136 -8.61 -8.19 -10.28
C VAL A 136 -7.19 -7.72 -10.09
N VAL A 137 -7.02 -6.53 -9.53
CA VAL A 137 -5.74 -5.98 -9.07
C VAL A 137 -5.78 -5.93 -7.54
N VAL A 138 -4.84 -6.58 -6.88
CA VAL A 138 -4.75 -6.69 -5.42
C VAL A 138 -3.66 -5.78 -4.90
N LEU A 139 -4.01 -4.84 -4.02
CA LEU A 139 -3.10 -3.81 -3.54
C LEU A 139 -3.01 -3.80 -2.01
N THR A 140 -1.82 -3.50 -1.51
CA THR A 140 -1.54 -3.13 -0.13
C THR A 140 -1.47 -1.60 -0.05
N SER A 141 -1.91 -1.03 1.07
CA SER A 141 -1.88 0.42 1.28
C SER A 141 -1.53 0.68 2.75
N LYS A 142 -0.24 0.60 3.10
CA LYS A 142 0.27 0.80 4.46
C LYS A 142 1.44 1.77 4.49
N THR A 143 2.50 1.51 3.74
CA THR A 143 3.70 2.33 3.73
C THR A 143 3.56 3.54 2.80
N TYR A 144 4.46 4.50 2.93
CA TYR A 144 4.53 5.64 2.02
C TYR A 144 4.84 5.20 0.57
N ASP A 145 5.69 4.17 0.42
CA ASP A 145 5.97 3.61 -0.91
C ASP A 145 4.74 2.92 -1.51
N ASP A 146 3.90 2.27 -0.69
CA ASP A 146 2.60 1.76 -1.16
C ASP A 146 1.71 2.89 -1.67
N VAL A 147 1.65 4.02 -0.96
CA VAL A 147 0.84 5.19 -1.37
C VAL A 147 1.30 5.70 -2.73
N LYS A 148 2.60 5.92 -2.93
CA LYS A 148 3.14 6.39 -4.22
C LYS A 148 2.89 5.40 -5.35
N ARG A 149 3.14 4.11 -5.11
CA ARG A 149 2.87 3.04 -6.07
C ARG A 149 1.38 2.98 -6.43
N ASN A 150 0.49 3.01 -5.44
CA ASN A 150 -0.95 2.98 -5.67
C ASN A 150 -1.40 4.20 -6.46
N MET A 151 -0.92 5.40 -6.10
CA MET A 151 -1.22 6.61 -6.87
C MET A 151 -0.83 6.46 -8.35
N THR A 152 0.36 5.92 -8.63
CA THR A 152 0.81 5.63 -10.01
C THR A 152 -0.11 4.63 -10.70
N ILE A 153 -0.50 3.53 -10.02
CA ILE A 153 -1.41 2.51 -10.57
C ILE A 153 -2.78 3.11 -10.90
N PHE A 154 -3.35 3.91 -9.99
CA PHE A 154 -4.63 4.56 -10.22
C PHE A 154 -4.55 5.60 -11.35
N GLY A 155 -3.44 6.34 -11.44
CA GLY A 155 -3.15 7.22 -12.57
C GLY A 155 -3.14 6.47 -13.92
N GLN A 156 -2.58 5.27 -13.96
CA GLN A 156 -2.58 4.41 -15.16
C GLN A 156 -3.98 3.87 -15.48
N ILE A 157 -4.71 3.34 -14.49
CA ILE A 157 -6.04 2.75 -14.67
C ILE A 157 -7.03 3.79 -15.24
N PHE A 158 -7.02 5.01 -14.70
CA PHE A 158 -7.98 6.06 -15.06
C PHE A 158 -7.49 7.01 -16.15
N ASP A 159 -6.28 6.82 -16.69
CA ASP A 159 -5.66 7.73 -17.67
C ASP A 159 -5.45 9.14 -17.11
N LYS A 160 -4.87 9.21 -15.92
CA LYS A 160 -4.63 10.42 -15.13
C LYS A 160 -3.20 10.48 -14.58
N LYS A 161 -2.23 10.06 -15.38
CA LYS A 161 -0.82 9.95 -14.96
C LYS A 161 -0.25 11.26 -14.46
N GLU A 162 -0.50 12.37 -15.17
CA GLU A 162 0.01 13.70 -14.78
C GLU A 162 -0.54 14.16 -13.43
N ILE A 163 -1.82 13.85 -13.13
CA ILE A 163 -2.42 14.17 -11.83
C ILE A 163 -1.76 13.33 -10.73
N ALA A 164 -1.56 12.04 -10.97
CA ALA A 164 -0.92 11.14 -10.03
C ALA A 164 0.54 11.56 -9.74
N GLU A 165 1.32 11.87 -10.77
CA GLU A 165 2.70 12.35 -10.66
C GLU A 165 2.79 13.63 -9.84
N LYS A 166 1.90 14.60 -10.11
CA LYS A 166 1.85 15.85 -9.33
C LYS A 166 1.55 15.59 -7.84
N HIS A 167 0.60 14.71 -7.53
CA HIS A 167 0.31 14.36 -6.13
C HIS A 167 1.52 13.73 -5.43
N ILE A 168 2.25 12.87 -6.13
CA ILE A 168 3.47 12.24 -5.59
C ILE A 168 4.55 13.30 -5.33
N GLU A 169 4.80 14.19 -6.28
CA GLU A 169 5.77 15.27 -6.14
C GLU A 169 5.43 16.20 -4.96
N ASP A 170 4.15 16.59 -4.83
CA ASP A 170 3.67 17.44 -3.74
C ASP A 170 3.84 16.75 -2.36
N MET A 171 3.59 15.45 -2.28
CA MET A 171 3.82 14.65 -1.06
C MET A 171 5.31 14.52 -0.74
N ASP A 172 6.15 14.16 -1.72
CA ASP A 172 7.60 14.00 -1.54
C ASP A 172 8.23 15.30 -1.03
N LYS A 173 7.82 16.44 -1.56
CA LYS A 173 8.27 17.76 -1.07
C LYS A 173 7.88 18.01 0.38
N LYS A 174 6.62 17.73 0.74
CA LYS A 174 6.16 17.89 2.14
C LYS A 174 6.92 16.98 3.10
N ILE A 175 7.17 15.73 2.70
CA ILE A 175 7.95 14.77 3.49
C ILE A 175 9.37 15.29 3.72
N GLU A 176 10.02 15.84 2.69
CA GLU A 176 11.37 16.38 2.82
C GLU A 176 11.41 17.58 3.78
N ASP A 177 10.45 18.50 3.67
CA ASP A 177 10.31 19.63 4.58
C ASP A 177 10.10 19.17 6.04
N ILE A 178 9.30 18.12 6.26
CA ILE A 178 9.05 17.53 7.58
C ILE A 178 10.33 16.87 8.13
N ARG A 179 11.09 16.14 7.33
CA ARG A 179 12.35 15.51 7.74
C ARG A 179 13.40 16.54 8.17
N HIS A 180 13.46 17.67 7.48
CA HIS A 180 14.33 18.78 7.86
C HIS A 180 13.90 19.42 9.17
N LYS A 181 12.59 19.58 9.37
CA LYS A 181 12.04 20.18 10.59
C LYS A 181 12.17 19.27 11.81
N PHE A 182 12.00 17.97 11.63
CA PHE A 182 11.95 16.95 12.68
C PHE A 182 12.93 15.79 12.43
N PRO A 183 14.25 16.03 12.51
CA PRO A 183 15.23 14.95 12.39
C PRO A 183 15.08 14.00 13.60
N GLY A 184 14.82 12.72 13.34
CA GLY A 184 14.52 11.74 14.41
C GLY A 184 15.70 11.46 15.35
N ASN A 185 16.95 11.67 14.90
CA ASN A 185 18.18 11.51 15.67
C ASN A 185 18.31 10.12 16.31
N HIS A 186 17.84 9.08 15.63
CA HIS A 186 17.89 7.71 16.10
C HIS A 186 17.29 7.50 17.50
N LYS A 187 16.23 8.27 17.84
CA LYS A 187 15.50 8.02 19.08
C LYS A 187 14.86 6.65 19.03
N LYS A 188 15.05 5.88 20.11
CA LYS A 188 14.49 4.55 20.24
C LYS A 188 13.00 4.62 20.54
N ILE A 189 12.19 3.98 19.73
CA ILE A 189 10.72 3.98 19.88
C ILE A 189 10.16 2.57 19.90
N ALA A 190 8.99 2.41 20.54
CA ALA A 190 8.12 1.25 20.34
C ALA A 190 6.77 1.72 19.80
N ILE A 191 6.20 0.95 18.86
CA ILE A 191 4.86 1.19 18.33
C ILE A 191 3.97 0.02 18.75
N ILE A 192 3.10 0.24 19.71
CA ILE A 192 2.20 -0.77 20.25
C ILE A 192 0.86 -0.71 19.52
N HIS A 193 0.42 -1.84 18.97
CA HIS A 193 -0.93 -1.98 18.41
C HIS A 193 -1.83 -2.71 19.41
N ALA A 194 -2.90 -2.05 19.83
CA ALA A 194 -3.82 -2.58 20.82
C ALA A 194 -5.22 -2.79 20.23
N THR A 195 -5.73 -4.02 20.39
CA THR A 195 -7.10 -4.40 20.03
C THR A 195 -7.80 -5.00 21.27
N PRO A 196 -9.12 -5.24 21.23
CA PRO A 196 -9.81 -5.93 22.32
C PRO A 196 -9.30 -7.37 22.60
N SER A 197 -8.64 -8.00 21.62
CA SER A 197 -8.20 -9.39 21.70
C SER A 197 -6.72 -9.56 22.01
N GLN A 198 -5.87 -8.62 21.54
CA GLN A 198 -4.42 -8.77 21.65
C GLN A 198 -3.71 -7.41 21.69
N VAL A 199 -2.48 -7.44 22.20
CA VAL A 199 -1.50 -6.37 22.08
C VAL A 199 -0.29 -6.91 21.32
N SER A 200 0.20 -6.15 20.36
CA SER A 200 1.34 -6.48 19.50
C SER A 200 2.19 -5.23 19.26
N VAL A 201 3.34 -5.35 18.63
CA VAL A 201 4.11 -4.20 18.14
C VAL A 201 4.07 -4.14 16.63
N GLU A 202 4.10 -2.92 16.13
CA GLU A 202 4.10 -2.66 14.69
C GLU A 202 5.52 -2.58 14.14
N MET A 203 5.70 -3.20 12.97
CA MET A 203 6.93 -3.23 12.20
C MET A 203 6.98 -2.08 11.21
N LYS A 204 8.12 -1.89 10.52
CA LYS A 204 8.32 -0.84 9.52
C LYS A 204 7.34 -0.88 8.32
N ASN A 205 6.72 -2.03 8.07
CA ASN A 205 5.72 -2.23 7.02
C ASN A 205 4.28 -1.94 7.47
N SER A 206 4.10 -1.27 8.61
CA SER A 206 2.85 -0.62 9.04
C SER A 206 2.86 0.87 8.69
N ILE A 207 1.71 1.55 8.84
CA ILE A 207 1.61 3.00 8.62
C ILE A 207 2.54 3.74 9.60
N ALA A 208 2.39 3.47 10.90
CA ALA A 208 3.18 4.14 11.93
C ALA A 208 4.68 3.77 11.85
N GLY A 209 4.99 2.51 11.51
CA GLY A 209 6.36 2.05 11.30
C GLY A 209 7.04 2.74 10.10
N SER A 210 6.31 2.92 9.00
CA SER A 210 6.81 3.66 7.85
C SER A 210 7.02 5.16 8.15
N CYS A 211 6.13 5.79 8.94
CA CYS A 211 6.34 7.16 9.41
C CYS A 211 7.60 7.27 10.28
N ALA A 212 7.83 6.30 11.16
CA ALA A 212 9.02 6.24 12.00
C ALA A 212 10.31 6.11 11.17
N ASP A 213 10.29 5.25 10.15
CA ASP A 213 11.43 5.04 9.23
C ASP A 213 11.75 6.32 8.44
N ILE A 214 10.73 7.01 7.93
CA ILE A 214 10.88 8.32 7.24
C ILE A 214 11.56 9.35 8.14
N LEU A 215 11.22 9.39 9.43
CA LEU A 215 11.80 10.30 10.41
C LEU A 215 13.17 9.87 10.92
N GLY A 216 13.67 8.68 10.57
CA GLY A 216 14.94 8.15 11.10
C GLY A 216 14.88 7.81 12.58
N LEU A 217 13.77 7.22 13.03
CA LEU A 217 13.58 6.71 14.38
C LEU A 217 13.93 5.22 14.43
N ASP A 218 14.52 4.77 15.53
CA ASP A 218 14.90 3.37 15.74
C ASP A 218 13.74 2.62 16.40
N ASN A 219 12.94 1.90 15.63
CA ASN A 219 11.85 1.08 16.15
C ASN A 219 12.41 -0.22 16.74
N VAL A 220 12.20 -0.45 18.05
CA VAL A 220 12.68 -1.65 18.78
C VAL A 220 12.16 -2.98 18.19
N ALA A 221 11.09 -2.94 17.40
CA ALA A 221 10.55 -4.12 16.72
C ALA A 221 11.15 -4.34 15.32
N ALA A 222 12.01 -3.44 14.81
CA ALA A 222 12.48 -3.50 13.41
C ALA A 222 13.28 -4.77 13.10
N ASP A 223 14.01 -5.31 14.09
CA ASP A 223 14.90 -6.49 13.94
C ASP A 223 14.22 -7.82 14.27
N GLY A 224 12.91 -7.83 14.53
CA GLY A 224 12.16 -9.06 14.78
C GLY A 224 12.29 -10.03 13.61
N GLN A 225 12.57 -11.32 13.89
CA GLN A 225 12.54 -12.40 12.90
C GLN A 225 11.10 -12.62 12.44
N VAL A 226 10.66 -11.81 11.49
CA VAL A 226 9.30 -11.87 10.95
C VAL A 226 9.39 -12.18 9.48
N THR A 227 8.55 -13.09 9.04
CA THR A 227 8.28 -13.26 7.62
C THR A 227 7.84 -11.90 7.05
N SER A 228 8.37 -11.51 5.93
CA SER A 228 8.26 -10.17 5.33
C SER A 228 6.83 -9.63 5.11
N SER A 229 5.80 -10.37 5.49
CA SER A 229 4.38 -10.03 5.35
C SER A 229 3.72 -9.46 6.61
N ASP A 230 4.28 -9.69 7.79
CA ASP A 230 3.63 -9.32 9.04
C ASP A 230 3.95 -7.87 9.42
N ALA A 231 2.92 -7.02 9.44
CA ALA A 231 3.07 -5.64 9.90
C ALA A 231 3.08 -5.52 11.44
N GLN A 232 2.73 -6.60 12.14
CA GLN A 232 2.58 -6.67 13.60
C GLN A 232 3.07 -8.01 14.12
N VAL A 233 3.73 -7.99 15.27
CA VAL A 233 4.21 -9.20 15.95
C VAL A 233 3.85 -9.19 17.42
N PRO A 234 3.60 -10.36 18.05
CA PRO A 234 3.43 -10.46 19.49
C PRO A 234 4.66 -9.92 20.22
N TYR A 235 4.45 -9.18 21.30
CA TYR A 235 5.55 -8.57 22.04
C TYR A 235 5.25 -8.60 23.53
N SER A 236 6.21 -9.10 24.33
CA SER A 236 6.01 -9.20 25.77
C SER A 236 6.43 -7.94 26.50
N MET A 237 5.87 -7.75 27.69
CA MET A 237 6.28 -6.65 28.58
C MET A 237 7.75 -6.76 29.00
N GLU A 238 8.27 -7.99 29.16
CA GLU A 238 9.68 -8.22 29.49
C GLU A 238 10.61 -7.75 28.37
N LYS A 239 10.24 -8.03 27.12
CA LYS A 239 11.00 -7.58 25.95
C LYS A 239 10.95 -6.04 25.82
N LEU A 240 9.78 -5.44 26.02
CA LEU A 240 9.63 -3.98 26.04
C LEU A 240 10.49 -3.34 27.13
N ALA A 241 10.52 -3.94 28.33
CA ALA A 241 11.34 -3.44 29.44
C ALA A 241 12.85 -3.58 29.14
N GLN A 242 13.28 -4.65 28.47
CA GLN A 242 14.65 -4.84 28.04
C GLN A 242 15.08 -3.80 27.00
N ASP A 243 14.21 -3.54 26.02
CA ASP A 243 14.47 -2.59 24.95
C ASP A 243 14.41 -1.14 25.42
N ASN A 244 13.60 -0.87 26.45
CA ASN A 244 13.45 0.43 27.13
C ASN A 244 13.43 1.62 26.17
N PRO A 245 12.35 1.79 25.37
CA PRO A 245 12.26 2.86 24.40
C PRO A 245 12.16 4.24 25.04
N ASP A 246 12.64 5.27 24.32
CA ASP A 246 12.53 6.68 24.72
C ASP A 246 11.10 7.22 24.59
N ILE A 247 10.35 6.65 23.62
CA ILE A 247 8.98 7.04 23.28
C ILE A 247 8.16 5.79 22.96
N ILE A 248 6.91 5.79 23.41
CA ILE A 248 5.94 4.76 23.04
C ILE A 248 4.80 5.42 22.25
N PHE A 249 4.55 4.92 21.06
CA PHE A 249 3.36 5.22 20.29
C PHE A 249 2.36 4.08 20.40
N ILE A 250 1.07 4.40 20.46
CA ILE A 250 -0.01 3.41 20.57
C ILE A 250 -0.99 3.65 19.42
N THR A 251 -1.17 2.64 18.57
CA THR A 251 -2.28 2.56 17.62
C THR A 251 -3.38 1.69 18.20
N THR A 252 -4.63 2.03 17.93
CA THR A 252 -5.78 1.31 18.48
C THR A 252 -6.75 0.89 17.40
N MET A 253 -7.41 -0.26 17.57
CA MET A 253 -8.48 -0.70 16.71
C MET A 253 -9.59 -1.37 17.52
N GLY A 254 -10.81 -0.85 17.42
CA GLY A 254 -11.99 -1.42 18.06
C GLY A 254 -12.62 -0.49 19.10
N LYS A 255 -13.51 -1.04 19.93
CA LYS A 255 -14.19 -0.25 20.95
C LYS A 255 -13.20 0.23 22.01
N LYS A 256 -13.13 1.55 22.22
CA LYS A 256 -12.18 2.23 23.08
C LYS A 256 -12.08 1.60 24.48
N GLU A 257 -13.21 1.36 25.14
CA GLU A 257 -13.26 0.83 26.50
C GLU A 257 -12.63 -0.57 26.59
N LYS A 258 -12.83 -1.41 25.55
CA LYS A 258 -12.25 -2.75 25.49
C LYS A 258 -10.76 -2.72 25.24
N VAL A 259 -10.29 -1.82 24.37
CA VAL A 259 -8.88 -1.62 24.07
C VAL A 259 -8.14 -1.10 25.31
N GLU A 260 -8.69 -0.09 25.99
CA GLU A 260 -8.14 0.44 27.24
C GLU A 260 -8.05 -0.63 28.33
N GLN A 261 -9.10 -1.45 28.49
CA GLN A 261 -9.07 -2.57 29.43
C GLN A 261 -7.98 -3.59 29.10
N LYS A 262 -7.79 -3.91 27.81
CA LYS A 262 -6.75 -4.83 27.35
C LYS A 262 -5.35 -4.29 27.63
N MET A 263 -5.09 -3.02 27.26
CA MET A 263 -3.85 -2.33 27.54
C MET A 263 -3.52 -2.28 29.04
N LYS A 264 -4.53 -1.97 29.86
CA LYS A 264 -4.38 -1.95 31.31
C LYS A 264 -3.98 -3.31 31.86
N THR A 265 -4.64 -4.37 31.39
CA THR A 265 -4.40 -5.74 31.89
C THR A 265 -3.03 -6.27 31.48
N GLU A 266 -2.61 -6.07 30.24
CA GLU A 266 -1.40 -6.67 29.70
C GLU A 266 -0.13 -5.85 29.94
N PHE A 267 -0.26 -4.52 29.98
CA PHE A 267 0.89 -3.63 30.05
C PHE A 267 0.88 -2.74 31.29
N GLN A 268 -0.14 -1.89 31.46
CA GLN A 268 -0.11 -0.83 32.46
C GLN A 268 -0.14 -1.30 33.90
N ASN A 269 -0.71 -2.47 34.19
CA ASN A 269 -0.68 -3.06 35.54
C ASN A 269 0.66 -3.76 35.87
N SER A 270 1.56 -3.95 34.88
CA SER A 270 2.86 -4.53 35.11
C SER A 270 3.79 -3.53 35.84
N PRO A 271 4.47 -3.92 36.91
CA PRO A 271 5.52 -3.07 37.51
C PRO A 271 6.59 -2.64 36.51
N ALA A 272 6.88 -3.50 35.50
CA ALA A 272 7.84 -3.21 34.45
C ALA A 272 7.40 -2.05 33.53
N TRP A 273 6.09 -1.74 33.42
CA TRP A 273 5.60 -0.59 32.67
C TRP A 273 6.02 0.73 33.29
N SER A 274 5.84 0.85 34.62
CA SER A 274 6.11 2.10 35.34
C SER A 274 7.59 2.50 35.40
N VAL A 275 8.50 1.56 35.12
CA VAL A 275 9.95 1.83 35.13
C VAL A 275 10.51 2.17 33.75
N LEU A 276 9.71 2.08 32.66
CA LEU A 276 10.12 2.49 31.33
C LEU A 276 10.42 3.97 31.27
N GLU A 277 11.48 4.36 30.59
CA GLU A 277 11.85 5.77 30.42
C GLU A 277 10.75 6.58 29.69
N ALA A 278 10.12 6.01 28.67
CA ALA A 278 8.99 6.64 27.99
C ALA A 278 7.83 6.97 28.95
N VAL A 279 7.53 6.05 29.87
CA VAL A 279 6.42 6.21 30.84
C VAL A 279 6.78 7.23 31.90
N LYS A 280 7.98 7.15 32.49
CA LYS A 280 8.45 8.11 33.51
C LYS A 280 8.47 9.55 33.00
N ASN A 281 8.82 9.72 31.72
CA ASN A 281 8.94 11.03 31.08
C ASN A 281 7.64 11.51 30.41
N GLY A 282 6.52 10.77 30.56
CA GLY A 282 5.23 11.13 29.96
C GLY A 282 5.23 11.07 28.42
N ARG A 283 6.11 10.26 27.83
CA ARG A 283 6.28 10.16 26.36
C ARG A 283 5.57 8.93 25.79
N VAL A 284 4.30 8.79 26.13
CA VAL A 284 3.40 7.76 25.63
C VAL A 284 2.27 8.44 24.88
N TYR A 285 2.16 8.23 23.58
CA TYR A 285 1.21 8.93 22.72
C TYR A 285 0.28 7.94 22.03
N VAL A 286 -1.04 8.18 22.15
CA VAL A 286 -2.05 7.47 21.37
C VAL A 286 -2.16 8.17 20.02
N LEU A 287 -1.92 7.43 18.96
CA LEU A 287 -1.94 7.95 17.60
C LEU A 287 -3.38 8.02 17.05
N PRO A 288 -3.76 9.08 16.34
CA PRO A 288 -5.10 9.23 15.76
C PRO A 288 -5.41 8.13 14.73
N GLU A 289 -6.59 7.51 14.83
CA GLU A 289 -7.00 6.40 13.94
C GLU A 289 -7.09 6.82 12.47
N ASN A 290 -7.55 8.02 12.18
CA ASN A 290 -7.66 8.56 10.82
C ASN A 290 -6.30 8.77 10.13
N LEU A 291 -5.20 8.82 10.89
CA LEU A 291 -3.84 8.98 10.36
C LEU A 291 -3.01 7.70 10.43
N PHE A 292 -3.32 6.76 11.34
CA PHE A 292 -2.43 5.63 11.62
C PHE A 292 -3.12 4.26 11.59
N LEU A 293 -4.45 4.18 11.55
CA LEU A 293 -5.19 2.93 11.37
C LEU A 293 -5.73 2.79 9.94
N LEU A 294 -6.39 3.85 9.44
CA LEU A 294 -6.82 3.95 8.05
C LEU A 294 -5.69 4.60 7.25
N ASN A 295 -5.39 4.07 6.06
CA ASN A 295 -4.36 4.69 5.24
C ASN A 295 -4.75 6.12 4.88
N PRO A 296 -3.94 7.12 5.23
CA PRO A 296 -4.27 8.54 5.05
C PRO A 296 -4.16 9.00 3.58
N GLY A 297 -3.72 8.13 2.64
CA GLY A 297 -3.59 8.51 1.23
C GLY A 297 -2.69 9.73 1.03
N LEU A 298 -3.19 10.75 0.36
CA LEU A 298 -2.45 12.01 0.14
C LEU A 298 -2.12 12.79 1.42
N ASN A 299 -2.78 12.48 2.54
CA ASN A 299 -2.49 13.08 3.85
C ASN A 299 -1.37 12.34 4.61
N TYR A 300 -0.65 11.41 3.94
CA TYR A 300 0.46 10.70 4.57
C TYR A 300 1.52 11.63 5.18
N PRO A 301 1.87 12.78 4.58
CA PRO A 301 2.74 13.77 5.23
C PRO A 301 2.22 14.27 6.58
N GLU A 302 0.89 14.37 6.79
CA GLU A 302 0.32 14.77 8.08
C GLU A 302 0.59 13.72 9.18
N SER A 303 0.58 12.43 8.84
CA SER A 303 0.94 11.35 9.76
C SER A 303 2.41 11.45 10.18
N VAL A 304 3.29 11.71 9.22
CA VAL A 304 4.74 11.89 9.49
C VAL A 304 4.97 13.14 10.35
N GLU A 305 4.32 14.27 10.03
CA GLU A 305 4.42 15.49 10.83
C GLU A 305 3.91 15.31 12.25
N TYR A 306 2.75 14.64 12.41
CA TYR A 306 2.20 14.34 13.72
C TYR A 306 3.19 13.57 14.59
N MET A 307 3.78 12.50 14.04
CA MET A 307 4.78 11.71 14.76
C MET A 307 6.04 12.54 15.06
N GLY A 308 6.52 13.36 14.12
CA GLY A 308 7.64 14.28 14.31
C GLY A 308 7.39 15.25 15.48
N ARG A 309 6.22 15.88 15.52
CA ARG A 309 5.83 16.80 16.63
C ARG A 309 5.78 16.08 17.96
N ALA A 310 5.30 14.82 18.01
CA ALA A 310 5.33 14.02 19.23
C ALA A 310 6.76 13.77 19.72
N VAL A 311 7.68 13.45 18.82
CA VAL A 311 9.10 13.23 19.13
C VAL A 311 9.75 14.46 19.76
N TYR A 312 9.35 15.65 19.34
CA TYR A 312 9.87 16.94 19.82
C TYR A 312 9.06 17.53 20.98
N GLY A 313 8.00 16.86 21.46
CA GLY A 313 7.15 17.34 22.56
C GLY A 313 6.28 18.53 22.17
N GLU A 314 5.94 18.67 20.88
CA GLU A 314 5.09 19.75 20.36
C GLU A 314 3.60 19.38 20.30
N LEU A 315 3.23 18.18 20.77
CA LEU A 315 1.83 17.78 20.94
C LEU A 315 1.39 18.17 22.35
N HIS A 316 0.43 19.08 22.46
CA HIS A 316 -0.19 19.54 23.72
C HIS A 316 -1.60 18.99 23.85
#